data_04cca2ee4493d527b0f6bc8eff685eb0
#
_entry.id   04cca2ee4493d527b0f6bc8eff685eb0
#
_cell.length_a   1.000
_cell.length_b   1.000
_cell.length_c   1.000
_cell.angle_alpha   90.00
_cell.angle_beta   90.00
_cell.angle_gamma   90.00
#
_symmetry.space_group_name_H-M   'P 1'
#
loop_
_entity.id
_entity.type
_entity.pdbx_description
1 polymer ?
#
loop_
_entity_poly.entity_id
_entity_poly.type
_entity_poly.pdbx_seq_one_letter_code
_entity_poly.pdbx_strand_id
1 'polypeptide(L)'
;MSRVLVDSNVLLDVITEDQRWAQWSSTALERCAEEDVLCINPVIYAEVSIGFERIEDLEAALPTDLVERLPIPYEAAFLAGKCFLDYRRRGGSRKSTLPDFFIGAHAAVQDMQLLTRDAARYRSCFPKLRLITPG
;
A
#
# COMPACT_ATOMS: atom_id res chain seq x y z
N MET A 1 -8.66 -17.09 -5.32
CA MET A 1 -7.49 -16.26 -4.94
C MET A 1 -7.96 -14.85 -4.59
N SER A 2 -7.52 -14.38 -3.44
CA SER A 2 -7.79 -13.01 -3.00
C SER A 2 -6.77 -12.05 -3.59
N ARG A 3 -7.08 -10.76 -3.52
CA ARG A 3 -6.13 -9.71 -3.87
C ARG A 3 -5.53 -9.11 -2.61
N VAL A 4 -4.23 -8.84 -2.66
CA VAL A 4 -3.50 -8.17 -1.59
C VAL A 4 -2.94 -6.87 -2.16
N LEU A 5 -3.36 -5.74 -1.60
CA LEU A 5 -2.81 -4.44 -1.98
C LEU A 5 -1.48 -4.27 -1.25
N VAL A 6 -0.42 -3.93 -1.99
CA VAL A 6 0.93 -3.82 -1.43
C VAL A 6 1.31 -2.37 -1.25
N ASP A 7 1.55 -1.96 0.00
CA ASP A 7 1.95 -0.60 0.31
C ASP A 7 3.35 -0.30 -0.26
N SER A 8 3.57 0.95 -0.61
CA SER A 8 4.83 1.40 -1.21
C SER A 8 6.05 1.10 -0.36
N ASN A 9 5.93 1.15 0.99
CA ASN A 9 7.07 0.89 1.87
C ASN A 9 7.62 -0.53 1.69
N VAL A 10 6.75 -1.51 1.47
CA VAL A 10 7.17 -2.90 1.27
C VAL A 10 7.92 -3.04 -0.05
N LEU A 11 7.42 -2.42 -1.12
CA LEU A 11 8.07 -2.45 -2.43
C LEU A 11 9.42 -1.74 -2.39
N LEU A 12 9.47 -0.57 -1.76
CA LEU A 12 10.69 0.19 -1.66
C LEU A 12 11.76 -0.52 -0.83
N ASP A 13 11.36 -1.23 0.23
CA ASP A 13 12.30 -2.02 1.04
C ASP A 13 13.08 -3.02 0.18
N VAL A 14 12.39 -3.68 -0.74
CA VAL A 14 13.03 -4.68 -1.63
C VAL A 14 13.84 -4.00 -2.71
N ILE A 15 13.28 -2.97 -3.34
CA ILE A 15 13.94 -2.25 -4.44
C ILE A 15 15.24 -1.59 -3.98
N THR A 16 15.22 -0.96 -2.79
CA THR A 16 16.40 -0.26 -2.27
C THR A 16 17.29 -1.15 -1.41
N GLU A 17 16.92 -2.41 -1.24
CA GLU A 17 17.65 -3.35 -0.39
C GLU A 17 17.85 -2.80 1.02
N ASP A 18 16.75 -2.32 1.63
CA ASP A 18 16.76 -1.74 2.97
C ASP A 18 17.37 -2.72 3.97
N GLN A 19 18.40 -2.28 4.70
CA GLN A 19 19.16 -3.15 5.61
C GLN A 19 18.30 -3.76 6.72
N ARG A 20 17.28 -3.04 7.15
CA ARG A 20 16.43 -3.51 8.25
C ARG A 20 15.24 -4.33 7.76
N TRP A 21 14.62 -3.93 6.65
CA TRP A 21 13.31 -4.46 6.25
C TRP A 21 13.28 -5.28 4.97
N ALA A 22 14.35 -5.25 4.15
CA ALA A 22 14.33 -5.96 2.86
C ALA A 22 13.97 -7.43 3.01
N GLN A 23 14.53 -8.10 4.01
CA GLN A 23 14.29 -9.53 4.22
C GLN A 23 12.83 -9.80 4.59
N TRP A 24 12.28 -9.03 5.53
CA TRP A 24 10.89 -9.20 5.92
C TRP A 24 9.94 -8.92 4.76
N SER A 25 10.16 -7.81 4.07
CA SER A 25 9.31 -7.40 2.95
C SER A 25 9.38 -8.40 1.79
N SER A 26 10.56 -8.88 1.47
CA SER A 26 10.74 -9.89 0.41
C SER A 26 10.01 -11.19 0.75
N THR A 27 10.16 -11.67 1.99
CA THR A 27 9.50 -12.90 2.44
C THR A 27 7.97 -12.73 2.44
N ALA A 28 7.49 -11.57 2.89
CA ALA A 28 6.05 -11.30 2.91
C ALA A 28 5.46 -11.27 1.50
N LEU A 29 6.17 -10.64 0.55
CA LEU A 29 5.73 -10.61 -0.85
C LEU A 29 5.67 -12.01 -1.45
N GLU A 30 6.69 -12.83 -1.20
CA GLU A 30 6.72 -14.21 -1.70
C GLU A 30 5.57 -15.04 -1.15
N ARG A 31 5.30 -14.94 0.15
CA ARG A 31 4.21 -15.68 0.78
C ARG A 31 2.84 -15.25 0.24
N CYS A 32 2.63 -13.95 0.11
CA CYS A 32 1.37 -13.45 -0.45
C CYS A 32 1.20 -13.90 -1.90
N ALA A 33 2.27 -13.88 -2.70
CA ALA A 33 2.21 -14.27 -4.10
C ALA A 33 1.91 -15.75 -4.31
N GLU A 34 2.22 -16.60 -3.33
CA GLU A 34 1.92 -18.04 -3.41
C GLU A 34 0.42 -18.30 -3.36
N GLU A 35 -0.33 -17.53 -2.60
CA GLU A 35 -1.75 -17.79 -2.35
C GLU A 35 -2.68 -16.76 -2.98
N ASP A 36 -2.18 -15.54 -3.20
CA ASP A 36 -3.01 -14.41 -3.61
C ASP A 36 -2.40 -13.67 -4.79
N VAL A 37 -3.14 -12.69 -5.29
CA VAL A 37 -2.66 -11.79 -6.36
C VAL A 37 -2.18 -10.50 -5.70
N LEU A 38 -0.94 -10.13 -5.96
CA LEU A 38 -0.38 -8.86 -5.48
C LEU A 38 -0.87 -7.73 -6.38
N CYS A 39 -1.30 -6.63 -5.76
CA CYS A 39 -1.86 -5.49 -6.48
C CYS A 39 -1.25 -4.18 -6.02
N ILE A 40 -1.20 -3.21 -6.93
CA ILE A 40 -0.88 -1.82 -6.62
C ILE A 40 -1.92 -0.92 -7.28
N ASN A 41 -1.90 0.35 -6.91
CA ASN A 41 -2.75 1.36 -7.51
C ASN A 41 -1.91 2.59 -7.92
N PRO A 42 -2.49 3.60 -8.57
CA PRO A 42 -1.72 4.76 -9.02
C PRO A 42 -1.03 5.55 -7.90
N VAL A 43 -1.62 5.58 -6.69
CA VAL A 43 -0.99 6.28 -5.55
C VAL A 43 0.26 5.55 -5.09
N ILE A 44 0.19 4.23 -4.97
CA ILE A 44 1.35 3.41 -4.61
C ILE A 44 2.43 3.55 -5.69
N TYR A 45 2.03 3.49 -6.94
CA TYR A 45 2.95 3.69 -8.06
C TYR A 45 3.66 5.05 -7.97
N ALA A 46 2.90 6.11 -7.68
CA ALA A 46 3.47 7.45 -7.53
C ALA A 46 4.49 7.51 -6.40
N GLU A 47 4.21 6.88 -5.27
CA GLU A 47 5.15 6.87 -4.15
C GLU A 47 6.43 6.13 -4.48
N VAL A 48 6.33 4.98 -5.16
CA VAL A 48 7.51 4.22 -5.58
C VAL A 48 8.31 5.00 -6.63
N SER A 49 7.63 5.75 -7.50
CA SER A 49 8.28 6.51 -8.57
C SER A 49 9.25 7.58 -8.07
N ILE A 50 9.08 8.03 -6.82
CA ILE A 50 9.99 9.04 -6.25
C ILE A 50 11.44 8.55 -6.25
N GLY A 51 11.66 7.25 -6.14
CA GLY A 51 12.99 6.66 -6.15
C GLY A 51 13.59 6.40 -7.53
N PHE A 52 12.90 6.78 -8.61
CA PHE A 52 13.33 6.50 -9.97
C PHE A 52 13.38 7.78 -10.80
N GLU A 53 14.40 7.93 -11.63
CA GLU A 53 14.49 9.06 -12.56
C GLU A 53 13.77 8.79 -13.88
N ARG A 54 13.67 7.51 -14.26
CA ARG A 54 13.13 7.09 -15.55
C ARG A 54 12.00 6.10 -15.37
N ILE A 55 10.93 6.30 -16.12
CA ILE A 55 9.77 5.40 -16.06
C ILE A 55 10.13 3.97 -16.49
N GLU A 56 11.08 3.83 -17.44
CA GLU A 56 11.50 2.51 -17.91
C GLU A 56 12.11 1.68 -16.77
N ASP A 57 12.86 2.32 -15.89
CA ASP A 57 13.48 1.64 -14.75
C ASP A 57 12.42 1.23 -13.72
N LEU A 58 11.45 2.09 -13.48
CA LEU A 58 10.33 1.76 -12.59
C LEU A 58 9.51 0.60 -13.16
N GLU A 59 9.19 0.65 -14.46
CA GLU A 59 8.44 -0.42 -15.10
C GLU A 59 9.16 -1.76 -15.04
N ALA A 60 10.48 -1.76 -15.16
CA ALA A 60 11.29 -2.98 -15.02
C ALA A 60 11.25 -3.51 -13.58
N ALA A 61 11.17 -2.62 -12.59
CA ALA A 61 11.12 -3.01 -11.18
C ALA A 61 9.74 -3.54 -10.75
N LEU A 62 8.68 -3.15 -11.45
CA LEU A 62 7.30 -3.55 -11.13
C LEU A 62 6.62 -4.21 -12.35
N PRO A 63 7.09 -5.42 -12.75
CA PRO A 63 6.50 -6.09 -13.91
C PRO A 63 5.02 -6.39 -13.71
N THR A 64 4.22 -6.18 -14.76
CA THR A 64 2.77 -6.35 -14.68
C THR A 64 2.33 -7.80 -14.47
N ASP A 65 3.18 -8.76 -14.79
CA ASP A 65 2.90 -10.18 -14.54
C ASP A 65 3.11 -10.58 -13.08
N LEU A 66 3.85 -9.78 -12.31
CA LEU A 66 4.04 -10.02 -10.87
C LEU A 66 3.09 -9.22 -10.00
N VAL A 67 2.74 -8.02 -10.44
CA VAL A 67 1.91 -7.10 -9.65
C VAL A 67 0.80 -6.54 -10.54
N GLU A 68 -0.44 -6.87 -10.21
CA GLU A 68 -1.60 -6.39 -10.93
C GLU A 68 -1.84 -4.92 -10.61
N ARG A 69 -2.16 -4.12 -11.61
CA ARG A 69 -2.44 -2.69 -11.46
C ARG A 69 -3.93 -2.43 -11.47
N LEU A 70 -4.43 -1.82 -10.40
CA LEU A 70 -5.84 -1.53 -10.22
C LEU A 70 -6.07 -0.02 -10.23
N PRO A 71 -7.13 0.47 -10.90
CA PRO A 71 -7.55 1.85 -10.74
C PRO A 71 -8.14 2.04 -9.34
N ILE A 72 -8.09 3.26 -8.82
CA ILE A 72 -8.74 3.56 -7.54
C ILE A 72 -10.20 3.90 -7.83
N PRO A 73 -11.17 3.17 -7.25
CA PRO A 73 -12.58 3.49 -7.44
C PRO A 73 -12.92 4.85 -6.82
N TYR A 74 -13.89 5.55 -7.40
CA TYR A 74 -14.32 6.84 -6.85
C TYR A 74 -14.88 6.70 -5.43
N GLU A 75 -15.53 5.56 -5.11
CA GLU A 75 -16.00 5.27 -3.75
C GLU A 75 -14.85 5.28 -2.75
N ALA A 76 -13.70 4.73 -3.15
CA ALA A 76 -12.51 4.74 -2.30
C ALA A 76 -11.97 6.16 -2.13
N ALA A 77 -12.00 6.97 -3.19
CA ALA A 77 -11.56 8.35 -3.12
C ALA A 77 -12.45 9.17 -2.17
N PHE A 78 -13.77 8.96 -2.24
CA PHE A 78 -14.70 9.62 -1.34
C PHE A 78 -14.43 9.23 0.13
N LEU A 79 -14.29 7.94 0.39
CA LEU A 79 -13.98 7.44 1.73
C LEU A 79 -12.66 8.00 2.25
N ALA A 80 -11.64 8.05 1.38
CA ALA A 80 -10.33 8.61 1.75
C ALA A 80 -10.46 10.07 2.21
N GLY A 81 -11.24 10.87 1.47
CA GLY A 81 -11.46 12.27 1.82
C GLY A 81 -12.17 12.41 3.17
N LYS A 82 -13.18 11.60 3.42
CA LYS A 82 -13.92 11.63 4.68
C LYS A 82 -13.06 11.19 5.87
N CYS A 83 -12.29 10.14 5.70
CA CYS A 83 -11.39 9.65 6.74
C CYS A 83 -10.30 10.68 7.05
N PHE A 84 -9.76 11.32 6.02
CA PHE A 84 -8.76 12.36 6.19
C PHE A 84 -9.32 13.55 6.99
N LEU A 85 -10.54 14.00 6.67
CA LEU A 85 -11.19 15.08 7.37
C LEU A 85 -11.41 14.73 8.85
N ASP A 86 -11.91 13.54 9.14
CA ASP A 86 -12.11 13.08 10.51
C ASP A 86 -10.79 13.02 11.27
N TYR A 87 -9.75 12.51 10.62
CA TYR A 87 -8.43 12.42 11.22
C TYR A 87 -7.92 13.80 11.65
N ARG A 88 -8.05 14.80 10.78
CA ARG A 88 -7.63 16.15 11.09
C ARG A 88 -8.48 16.78 12.20
N ARG A 89 -9.79 16.55 12.20
CA ARG A 89 -10.70 17.08 13.22
C ARG A 89 -10.42 16.51 14.60
N ARG A 90 -9.97 15.25 14.66
CA ARG A 90 -9.60 14.61 15.93
C ARG A 90 -8.20 15.03 16.41
N GLY A 91 -7.57 15.99 15.74
CA GLY A 91 -6.22 16.41 16.08
C GLY A 91 -5.17 15.37 15.75
N GLY A 92 -5.40 14.61 14.68
CA GLY A 92 -4.48 13.58 14.25
C GLY A 92 -3.07 14.10 14.01
N SER A 93 -2.07 13.30 14.36
CA SER A 93 -0.67 13.64 14.13
C SER A 93 -0.36 13.64 12.63
N ARG A 94 0.80 14.20 12.26
CA ARG A 94 1.21 14.25 10.85
C ARG A 94 1.71 12.91 10.30
N LYS A 95 1.55 11.81 11.05
CA LYS A 95 2.04 10.49 10.66
C LYS A 95 1.30 9.93 9.45
N SER A 96 -0.01 10.22 9.33
CA SER A 96 -0.79 9.76 8.20
C SER A 96 -1.05 10.91 7.24
N THR A 97 -0.79 10.67 5.96
CA THR A 97 -0.94 11.66 4.89
C THR A 97 -2.08 11.25 3.97
N LEU A 98 -2.51 12.16 3.10
CA LEU A 98 -3.61 11.86 2.17
C LEU A 98 -3.37 10.59 1.33
N PRO A 99 -2.16 10.33 0.81
CA PRO A 99 -1.90 9.06 0.12
C PRO A 99 -2.21 7.82 0.95
N ASP A 100 -1.92 7.84 2.26
CA ASP A 100 -2.22 6.71 3.14
C ASP A 100 -3.72 6.45 3.19
N PHE A 101 -4.53 7.51 3.19
CA PHE A 101 -5.98 7.36 3.22
C PHE A 101 -6.53 6.78 1.92
N PHE A 102 -5.94 7.14 0.77
CA PHE A 102 -6.31 6.52 -0.51
C PHE A 102 -6.00 5.02 -0.51
N ILE A 103 -4.84 4.65 0.01
CA ILE A 103 -4.41 3.25 0.03
C ILE A 103 -5.33 2.43 0.95
N GLY A 104 -5.55 2.91 2.17
CA GLY A 104 -6.43 2.23 3.13
C GLY A 104 -7.87 2.14 2.64
N ALA A 105 -8.41 3.21 2.09
CA ALA A 105 -9.77 3.24 1.57
C ALA A 105 -9.95 2.29 0.38
N HIS A 106 -8.95 2.23 -0.50
CA HIS A 106 -9.01 1.32 -1.65
C HIS A 106 -9.11 -0.13 -1.19
N ALA A 107 -8.24 -0.53 -0.26
CA ALA A 107 -8.28 -1.89 0.27
C ALA A 107 -9.62 -2.18 0.96
N ALA A 108 -10.13 -1.22 1.75
CA ALA A 108 -11.39 -1.39 2.48
C ALA A 108 -12.59 -1.55 1.54
N VAL A 109 -12.70 -0.69 0.54
CA VAL A 109 -13.83 -0.68 -0.39
C VAL A 109 -13.88 -1.95 -1.23
N GLN A 110 -12.73 -2.46 -1.65
CA GLN A 110 -12.66 -3.67 -2.49
C GLN A 110 -12.38 -4.94 -1.69
N ASP A 111 -12.47 -4.85 -0.36
CA ASP A 111 -12.29 -5.99 0.53
C ASP A 111 -10.98 -6.74 0.29
N MET A 112 -9.90 -5.99 0.16
CA MET A 112 -8.56 -6.54 0.01
C MET A 112 -7.82 -6.47 1.34
N GLN A 113 -6.88 -7.40 1.54
CA GLN A 113 -5.89 -7.25 2.60
C GLN A 113 -4.87 -6.20 2.16
N LEU A 114 -4.25 -5.55 3.12
CA LEU A 114 -3.18 -4.58 2.86
C LEU A 114 -1.88 -5.09 3.47
N LEU A 115 -0.87 -5.28 2.64
CA LEU A 115 0.47 -5.64 3.08
C LEU A 115 1.26 -4.36 3.31
N THR A 116 1.61 -4.08 4.55
CA THR A 116 2.33 -2.88 4.95
C THR A 116 3.21 -3.18 6.16
N ARG A 117 4.31 -2.46 6.31
CA ARG A 117 5.07 -2.56 7.56
C ARG A 117 4.70 -1.47 8.57
N ASP A 118 3.74 -0.63 8.24
CA ASP A 118 3.34 0.48 9.10
C ASP A 118 1.85 0.42 9.45
N ALA A 119 1.51 -0.51 10.34
CA ALA A 119 0.12 -0.74 10.74
C ALA A 119 -0.52 0.50 11.38
N ALA A 120 0.27 1.30 12.10
CA ALA A 120 -0.26 2.43 12.83
C ALA A 120 -0.93 3.48 11.93
N ARG A 121 -0.45 3.60 10.68
CA ARG A 121 -1.02 4.56 9.73
C ARG A 121 -2.47 4.25 9.35
N TYR A 122 -2.85 2.97 9.44
CA TYR A 122 -4.14 2.50 8.93
C TYR A 122 -5.15 2.15 10.01
N ARG A 123 -4.71 1.67 11.16
CA ARG A 123 -5.63 1.16 12.19
C ARG A 123 -6.59 2.18 12.76
N SER A 124 -6.17 3.43 12.89
CA SER A 124 -7.02 4.46 13.49
C SER A 124 -8.22 4.82 12.63
N CYS A 125 -8.05 4.82 11.30
CA CYS A 125 -9.10 5.20 10.36
C CYS A 125 -9.80 4.02 9.69
N PHE A 126 -9.13 2.86 9.66
CA PHE A 126 -9.65 1.66 9.02
C PHE A 126 -9.54 0.46 9.97
N PRO A 127 -10.26 0.50 11.10
CA PRO A 127 -10.09 -0.53 12.15
C PRO A 127 -10.46 -1.95 11.71
N LYS A 128 -11.31 -2.08 10.69
CA LYS A 128 -11.74 -3.38 10.17
C LYS A 128 -10.87 -3.90 9.04
N LEU A 129 -9.93 -3.09 8.57
CA LEU A 129 -9.04 -3.46 7.47
C LEU A 129 -8.11 -4.58 7.91
N ARG A 130 -8.03 -5.62 7.09
CA ARG A 130 -7.13 -6.75 7.36
C ARG A 130 -5.73 -6.39 6.90
N LEU A 131 -4.81 -6.33 7.85
CA LEU A 131 -3.43 -5.94 7.59
C LEU A 131 -2.50 -7.15 7.69
N ILE A 132 -1.50 -7.17 6.82
CA ILE A 132 -0.38 -8.12 6.92
C ILE A 132 0.83 -7.27 7.29
N THR A 133 1.33 -7.43 8.50
CA THR A 133 2.36 -6.56 9.08
C THR A 133 3.42 -7.37 9.82
N PRO A 134 4.61 -6.80 10.05
CA PRO A 134 5.62 -7.46 10.88
C PRO A 134 5.15 -7.54 12.32
N GLY A 135 5.32 -8.72 12.91
CA GLY A 135 4.99 -8.97 14.30
C GLY A 135 3.53 -8.89 14.62
#